data_a530a13ca1efb4aea076ed85fad778b3
#
_entry.id   a530a13ca1efb4aea076ed85fad778b3
#
_cell.length_a   1.000
_cell.length_b   1.000
_cell.length_c   1.000
_cell.angle_alpha   90.00
_cell.angle_beta   90.00
_cell.angle_gamma   90.00
#
_symmetry.space_group_name_H-M   'P 1'
#
loop_
_entity.id
_entity.type
_entity.pdbx_description
1 polymer ?
#
loop_
_entity_poly.entity_id
_entity_poly.type
_entity_poly.pdbx_seq_one_letter_code
_entity_poly.pdbx_strand_id
1 'polypeptide(L)'
;GYGATGGPDLETSGPCGDRRFTPMFDRAASQISQVVQAMSQRPDVDASRIVVLGQSVGGGSTVALAAQNPPGVKAAINFAGGSGGDPVRSPGKPCGPDRLQATYAAYGQATRLPMLWIYTENDLYWGPDWPKQWVAAYNQAGGHATFVPMGPDGENGHSLFTHSPQKWKPIVAKFLREQGFSMGE
;
A
#
# COMPACT_ATOMS: atom_id res chain seq x y z
N GLY A 1 4.51 -14.78 2.28
CA GLY A 1 5.78 -14.55 2.79
C GLY A 1 6.91 -14.72 1.83
N TYR A 2 7.88 -13.85 1.99
CA TYR A 2 9.11 -13.88 1.20
C TYR A 2 9.87 -15.20 1.33
N GLY A 3 9.76 -15.90 2.46
CA GLY A 3 10.41 -17.18 2.69
C GLY A 3 9.88 -18.34 1.84
N ALA A 4 8.64 -18.27 1.39
CA ALA A 4 8.04 -19.32 0.56
C ALA A 4 8.55 -19.33 -0.89
N THR A 5 9.09 -18.21 -1.35
CA THR A 5 9.60 -18.05 -2.73
C THR A 5 11.13 -18.26 -2.84
N GLY A 6 11.82 -18.58 -1.74
CA GLY A 6 13.27 -18.79 -1.73
C GLY A 6 14.12 -17.55 -2.04
N GLY A 7 13.52 -16.37 -2.07
CA GLY A 7 14.22 -15.12 -2.30
C GLY A 7 14.95 -14.63 -1.03
N PRO A 8 15.97 -13.77 -1.15
CA PRO A 8 16.59 -13.14 -0.01
C PRO A 8 15.56 -12.32 0.76
N ASP A 9 15.71 -12.27 2.08
CA ASP A 9 14.93 -11.42 2.96
C ASP A 9 15.14 -9.95 2.56
N LEU A 10 14.10 -9.31 2.06
CA LEU A 10 14.15 -7.93 1.59
C LEU A 10 13.62 -6.92 2.63
N GLU A 11 13.19 -7.37 3.78
CA GLU A 11 12.80 -6.47 4.87
C GLU A 11 14.00 -5.66 5.38
N THR A 12 15.21 -6.14 5.14
CA THR A 12 16.44 -5.40 5.39
C THR A 12 16.80 -4.50 4.19
N SER A 13 16.03 -3.47 3.97
CA SER A 13 16.36 -2.45 2.95
C SER A 13 17.58 -1.58 3.29
N GLY A 14 18.42 -2.02 4.22
CA GLY A 14 19.62 -1.34 4.69
C GLY A 14 19.45 -0.63 6.04
N PRO A 15 20.54 -0.04 6.59
CA PRO A 15 20.51 0.69 7.85
C PRO A 15 19.58 1.91 7.76
N CYS A 16 19.09 2.38 8.90
CA CYS A 16 18.09 3.44 8.98
C CYS A 16 18.46 4.69 8.15
N GLY A 17 19.71 5.12 8.18
CA GLY A 17 20.18 6.30 7.42
C GLY A 17 20.41 6.05 5.92
N ASP A 18 20.34 4.80 5.44
CA ASP A 18 20.59 4.45 4.04
C ASP A 18 19.57 3.42 3.48
N ARG A 19 18.34 3.49 3.91
CA ARG A 19 17.29 2.60 3.42
C ARG A 19 16.99 2.82 1.94
N ARG A 20 16.90 1.71 1.19
CA ARG A 20 16.52 1.66 -0.23
C ARG A 20 15.19 0.92 -0.39
N PHE A 21 14.09 1.68 -0.45
CA PHE A 21 12.74 1.11 -0.49
C PHE A 21 12.38 0.54 -1.86
N THR A 22 12.80 1.21 -2.94
CA THR A 22 12.45 0.83 -4.31
C THR A 22 12.79 -0.64 -4.64
N PRO A 23 14.01 -1.14 -4.43
CA PRO A 23 14.32 -2.54 -4.76
C PRO A 23 13.46 -3.55 -4.00
N MET A 24 13.12 -3.25 -2.75
CA MET A 24 12.28 -4.10 -1.91
C MET A 24 10.84 -4.14 -2.44
N PHE A 25 10.24 -2.97 -2.66
CA PHE A 25 8.86 -2.89 -3.13
C PHE A 25 8.71 -3.39 -4.57
N ASP A 26 9.64 -3.07 -5.47
CA ASP A 26 9.60 -3.52 -6.86
C ASP A 26 9.67 -5.05 -6.98
N ARG A 27 10.50 -5.69 -6.15
CA ARG A 27 10.56 -7.14 -6.11
C ARG A 27 9.26 -7.75 -5.59
N ALA A 28 8.71 -7.21 -4.52
CA ALA A 28 7.41 -7.66 -4.02
C ALA A 28 6.29 -7.43 -5.04
N ALA A 29 6.28 -6.28 -5.71
CA ALA A 29 5.35 -5.96 -6.79
C ALA A 29 5.46 -6.95 -7.95
N SER A 30 6.67 -7.35 -8.34
CA SER A 30 6.87 -8.38 -9.38
C SER A 30 6.29 -9.73 -8.98
N GLN A 31 6.40 -10.13 -7.71
CA GLN A 31 5.78 -11.35 -7.20
C GLN A 31 4.25 -11.26 -7.21
N ILE A 32 3.69 -10.13 -6.78
CA ILE A 32 2.25 -9.88 -6.81
C ILE A 32 1.74 -9.88 -8.25
N SER A 33 2.49 -9.30 -9.19
CA SER A 33 2.15 -9.30 -10.62
C SER A 33 2.05 -10.73 -11.18
N GLN A 34 2.95 -11.63 -10.79
CA GLN A 34 2.85 -13.05 -11.17
C GLN A 34 1.58 -13.71 -10.62
N VAL A 35 1.19 -13.39 -9.37
CA VAL A 35 -0.06 -13.88 -8.80
C VAL A 35 -1.27 -13.32 -9.55
N VAL A 36 -1.28 -12.04 -9.87
CA VAL A 36 -2.34 -11.40 -10.69
C VAL A 36 -2.45 -12.12 -12.04
N GLN A 37 -1.32 -12.37 -12.71
CA GLN A 37 -1.30 -13.08 -13.98
C GLN A 37 -1.85 -14.51 -13.85
N ALA A 38 -1.43 -15.26 -12.83
CA ALA A 38 -1.92 -16.62 -12.60
C ALA A 38 -3.42 -16.65 -12.29
N MET A 39 -3.90 -15.71 -11.47
CA MET A 39 -5.33 -15.58 -11.13
C MET A 39 -6.17 -15.20 -12.35
N SER A 40 -5.63 -14.39 -13.26
CA SER A 40 -6.32 -13.99 -14.50
C SER A 40 -6.58 -15.16 -15.47
N GLN A 41 -5.90 -16.30 -15.30
CA GLN A 41 -6.12 -17.51 -16.10
C GLN A 41 -7.24 -18.39 -15.54
N ARG A 42 -7.76 -18.09 -14.36
CA ARG A 42 -8.81 -18.90 -13.74
C ARG A 42 -10.18 -18.60 -14.35
N PRO A 43 -11.01 -19.62 -14.61
CA PRO A 43 -12.34 -19.43 -15.20
C PRO A 43 -13.36 -18.76 -14.26
N ASP A 44 -13.08 -18.75 -12.96
CA ASP A 44 -13.91 -18.14 -11.92
C ASP A 44 -13.48 -16.69 -11.57
N VAL A 45 -12.50 -16.13 -12.28
CA VAL A 45 -11.98 -14.77 -12.08
C VAL A 45 -12.28 -13.90 -13.30
N ASP A 46 -12.89 -12.75 -13.07
CA ASP A 46 -12.96 -11.71 -14.10
C ASP A 46 -11.59 -11.02 -14.24
N ALA A 47 -10.82 -11.50 -15.22
CA ALA A 47 -9.47 -11.01 -15.49
C ALA A 47 -9.40 -9.52 -15.88
N SER A 48 -10.54 -8.90 -16.19
CA SER A 48 -10.63 -7.47 -16.52
C SER A 48 -10.95 -6.57 -15.32
N ARG A 49 -11.22 -7.18 -14.14
CA ARG A 49 -11.76 -6.47 -12.96
C ARG A 49 -11.09 -6.93 -11.65
N ILE A 50 -9.79 -6.72 -11.56
CA ILE A 50 -8.99 -7.12 -10.40
C ILE A 50 -8.73 -5.89 -9.50
N VAL A 51 -8.81 -6.10 -8.20
CA VAL A 51 -8.37 -5.14 -7.16
C VAL A 51 -7.21 -5.76 -6.40
N VAL A 52 -6.16 -4.98 -6.16
CA VAL A 52 -5.06 -5.39 -5.30
C VAL A 52 -5.08 -4.56 -4.01
N LEU A 53 -4.93 -5.25 -2.88
CA LEU A 53 -4.94 -4.64 -1.57
C LEU A 53 -3.75 -5.13 -0.75
N GLY A 54 -3.13 -4.22 -0.01
CA GLY A 54 -2.05 -4.58 0.89
C GLY A 54 -2.02 -3.73 2.15
N GLN A 55 -1.42 -4.29 3.21
CA GLN A 55 -1.19 -3.61 4.48
C GLN A 55 0.31 -3.53 4.78
N SER A 56 0.75 -2.44 5.42
CA SER A 56 2.13 -2.26 5.87
C SER A 56 3.12 -2.41 4.70
N VAL A 57 4.11 -3.30 4.77
CA VAL A 57 5.00 -3.60 3.64
C VAL A 57 4.20 -4.03 2.41
N GLY A 58 3.11 -4.79 2.59
CA GLY A 58 2.20 -5.15 1.50
C GLY A 58 1.48 -3.94 0.90
N GLY A 59 1.16 -2.93 1.70
CA GLY A 59 0.60 -1.66 1.23
C GLY A 59 1.57 -0.90 0.33
N GLY A 60 2.83 -0.75 0.76
CA GLY A 60 3.89 -0.15 -0.06
C GLY A 60 4.15 -0.95 -1.36
N SER A 61 4.12 -2.29 -1.27
CA SER A 61 4.27 -3.16 -2.43
C SER A 61 3.09 -3.03 -3.41
N THR A 62 1.88 -2.78 -2.90
CA THR A 62 0.70 -2.49 -3.73
C THR A 62 0.84 -1.17 -4.48
N VAL A 63 1.45 -0.14 -3.85
CA VAL A 63 1.76 1.13 -4.54
C VAL A 63 2.77 0.89 -5.66
N ALA A 64 3.82 0.11 -5.42
CA ALA A 64 4.80 -0.24 -6.45
C ALA A 64 4.17 -1.05 -7.60
N LEU A 65 3.26 -1.99 -7.29
CA LEU A 65 2.52 -2.73 -8.30
C LEU A 65 1.64 -1.81 -9.16
N ALA A 66 0.95 -0.85 -8.53
CA ALA A 66 0.13 0.11 -9.25
C ALA A 66 0.94 0.92 -10.27
N ALA A 67 2.19 1.23 -9.96
CA ALA A 67 3.11 1.92 -10.89
C ALA A 67 3.49 1.09 -12.13
N GLN A 68 3.38 -0.24 -12.05
CA GLN A 68 3.57 -1.15 -13.19
C GLN A 68 2.35 -1.22 -14.12
N ASN A 69 1.20 -0.68 -13.71
CA ASN A 69 -0.07 -0.71 -14.46
C ASN A 69 -0.43 -2.11 -14.98
N PRO A 70 -0.48 -3.15 -14.13
CA PRO A 70 -0.67 -4.52 -14.58
C PRO A 70 -2.03 -4.69 -15.25
N PRO A 71 -2.09 -5.44 -16.36
CA PRO A 71 -3.34 -5.70 -17.07
C PRO A 71 -4.42 -6.26 -16.15
N GLY A 72 -5.66 -5.78 -16.30
CA GLY A 72 -6.82 -6.26 -15.54
C GLY A 72 -6.98 -5.63 -14.15
N VAL A 73 -5.93 -5.09 -13.55
CA VAL A 73 -6.05 -4.35 -12.29
C VAL A 73 -6.71 -3.00 -12.55
N LYS A 74 -7.81 -2.73 -11.87
CA LYS A 74 -8.61 -1.49 -12.04
C LYS A 74 -8.49 -0.52 -10.89
N ALA A 75 -8.11 -1.00 -9.71
CA ALA A 75 -7.91 -0.19 -8.52
C ALA A 75 -6.93 -0.86 -7.57
N ALA A 76 -6.28 -0.06 -6.72
CA ALA A 76 -5.39 -0.57 -5.69
C ALA A 76 -5.66 0.11 -4.35
N ILE A 77 -5.50 -0.64 -3.25
CA ILE A 77 -5.81 -0.16 -1.91
C ILE A 77 -4.60 -0.37 -1.00
N ASN A 78 -4.18 0.71 -0.37
CA ASN A 78 -3.04 0.76 0.52
C ASN A 78 -3.51 1.05 1.96
N PHE A 79 -3.38 0.06 2.85
CA PHE A 79 -3.58 0.23 4.28
C PHE A 79 -2.24 0.42 4.99
N ALA A 80 -2.04 1.56 5.61
CA ALA A 80 -0.86 1.86 6.43
C ALA A 80 0.46 1.43 5.76
N GLY A 81 0.59 1.63 4.44
CA GLY A 81 1.71 1.12 3.65
C GLY A 81 3.01 1.83 3.96
N GLY A 82 4.07 1.05 4.05
CA GLY A 82 5.41 1.56 4.31
C GLY A 82 6.36 0.48 4.80
N SER A 83 7.57 0.90 5.10
CA SER A 83 8.61 0.07 5.71
C SER A 83 9.54 0.94 6.56
N GLY A 84 10.18 0.35 7.57
CA GLY A 84 11.14 1.05 8.41
C GLY A 84 10.59 1.66 9.68
N GLY A 85 9.33 1.44 10.02
CA GLY A 85 8.78 1.82 11.31
C GLY A 85 9.18 0.86 12.43
N ASP A 86 9.37 1.40 13.63
CA ASP A 86 9.59 0.63 14.86
C ASP A 86 8.67 1.20 15.96
N PRO A 87 7.53 0.52 16.23
CA PRO A 87 6.53 1.05 17.16
C PRO A 87 6.98 1.02 18.62
N VAL A 88 8.05 0.29 18.93
CA VAL A 88 8.56 0.14 20.31
C VAL A 88 9.71 1.11 20.59
N ARG A 89 10.71 1.15 19.69
CA ARG A 89 11.92 1.95 19.90
C ARG A 89 11.77 3.39 19.44
N SER A 90 10.95 3.62 18.41
CA SER A 90 10.76 4.94 17.82
C SER A 90 9.32 5.14 17.32
N PRO A 91 8.32 5.11 18.23
CA PRO A 91 6.91 5.19 17.83
C PRO A 91 6.62 6.46 17.02
N GLY A 92 5.98 6.28 15.85
CA GLY A 92 5.63 7.35 14.94
C GLY A 92 6.80 8.00 14.18
N LYS A 93 8.01 7.46 14.32
CA LYS A 93 9.22 8.00 13.70
C LYS A 93 9.89 6.95 12.81
N PRO A 94 9.41 6.75 11.57
CA PRO A 94 9.97 5.74 10.68
C PRO A 94 11.38 6.07 10.21
N CYS A 95 12.13 5.04 9.85
CA CYS A 95 13.46 5.17 9.26
C CYS A 95 13.39 5.66 7.80
N GLY A 96 14.11 6.72 7.48
CA GLY A 96 14.26 7.23 6.11
C GLY A 96 12.94 7.66 5.46
N PRO A 97 12.07 8.39 6.16
CA PRO A 97 10.74 8.72 5.66
C PRO A 97 10.76 9.60 4.41
N ASP A 98 11.77 10.46 4.28
CA ASP A 98 11.98 11.29 3.07
C ASP A 98 12.32 10.44 1.86
N ARG A 99 13.10 9.36 2.04
CA ARG A 99 13.42 8.41 0.98
C ARG A 99 12.20 7.61 0.57
N LEU A 100 11.33 7.24 1.52
CA LEU A 100 10.06 6.61 1.22
C LEU A 100 9.14 7.56 0.47
N GLN A 101 9.11 8.84 0.84
CA GLN A 101 8.40 9.89 0.11
C GLN A 101 8.87 9.99 -1.35
N ALA A 102 10.18 10.02 -1.57
CA ALA A 102 10.75 10.06 -2.91
C ALA A 102 10.40 8.80 -3.73
N THR A 103 10.41 7.63 -3.08
CA THR A 103 9.99 6.37 -3.71
C THR A 103 8.51 6.42 -4.12
N TYR A 104 7.63 6.91 -3.25
CA TYR A 104 6.20 7.05 -3.59
C TYR A 104 5.96 8.11 -4.67
N ALA A 105 6.69 9.21 -4.68
CA ALA A 105 6.63 10.18 -5.77
C ALA A 105 7.00 9.55 -7.13
N ALA A 106 8.06 8.74 -7.17
CA ALA A 106 8.45 8.03 -8.40
C ALA A 106 7.35 7.06 -8.86
N TYR A 107 6.70 6.35 -7.94
CA TYR A 107 5.57 5.48 -8.28
C TYR A 107 4.35 6.28 -8.75
N GLY A 108 4.07 7.45 -8.15
CA GLY A 108 3.00 8.35 -8.58
C GLY A 108 3.17 8.83 -10.02
N GLN A 109 4.40 9.10 -10.44
CA GLN A 109 4.71 9.50 -11.81
C GLN A 109 4.36 8.41 -12.84
N ALA A 110 4.53 7.14 -12.46
CA ALA A 110 4.35 6.00 -13.36
C ALA A 110 2.92 5.43 -13.37
N THR A 111 2.17 5.56 -12.27
CA THR A 111 0.86 4.93 -12.13
C THR A 111 -0.23 5.59 -12.95
N ARG A 112 -1.21 4.78 -13.39
CA ARG A 112 -2.46 5.22 -14.01
C ARG A 112 -3.68 4.74 -13.24
N LEU A 113 -3.48 3.93 -12.20
CA LEU A 113 -4.55 3.31 -11.43
C LEU A 113 -5.06 4.26 -10.34
N PRO A 114 -6.38 4.33 -10.13
CA PRO A 114 -6.93 4.96 -8.93
C PRO A 114 -6.55 4.16 -7.69
N MET A 115 -6.17 4.87 -6.64
CA MET A 115 -5.78 4.26 -5.38
C MET A 115 -6.58 4.82 -4.21
N LEU A 116 -6.80 3.97 -3.21
CA LEU A 116 -7.29 4.36 -1.89
C LEU A 116 -6.19 4.15 -0.86
N TRP A 117 -5.83 5.19 -0.11
CA TRP A 117 -4.83 5.13 0.96
C TRP A 117 -5.49 5.40 2.31
N ILE A 118 -5.45 4.43 3.20
CA ILE A 118 -6.08 4.49 4.53
C ILE A 118 -5.00 4.38 5.61
N TYR A 119 -4.91 5.39 6.47
CA TYR A 119 -3.98 5.45 7.59
C TYR A 119 -4.71 5.98 8.82
N THR A 120 -4.21 5.66 10.01
CA THR A 120 -4.76 6.16 11.28
C THR A 120 -3.83 7.19 11.91
N GLU A 121 -4.41 8.10 12.70
CA GLU A 121 -3.64 9.15 13.37
C GLU A 121 -2.69 8.61 14.43
N ASN A 122 -3.06 7.49 15.09
CA ASN A 122 -2.26 6.83 16.12
C ASN A 122 -1.48 5.62 15.62
N ASP A 123 -1.12 5.59 14.33
CA ASP A 123 -0.21 4.56 13.80
C ASP A 123 1.19 4.74 14.42
N LEU A 124 1.60 3.78 15.25
CA LEU A 124 2.90 3.84 15.92
C LEU A 124 4.10 3.54 15.01
N TYR A 125 3.86 3.09 13.77
CA TYR A 125 4.93 2.90 12.78
C TYR A 125 5.23 4.21 12.03
N TRP A 126 4.17 4.96 11.64
CA TRP A 126 4.32 6.09 10.72
C TRP A 126 4.04 7.45 11.35
N GLY A 127 3.23 7.49 12.42
CA GLY A 127 2.69 8.73 12.97
C GLY A 127 1.67 9.39 12.02
N PRO A 128 1.09 10.53 12.44
CA PRO A 128 0.00 11.16 11.71
C PRO A 128 0.43 11.97 10.49
N ASP A 129 1.69 12.40 10.41
CA ASP A 129 2.11 13.41 9.44
C ASP A 129 2.80 12.83 8.21
N TRP A 130 3.60 11.78 8.36
CA TRP A 130 4.31 11.18 7.23
C TRP A 130 3.37 10.65 6.15
N PRO A 131 2.28 9.93 6.46
CA PRO A 131 1.35 9.47 5.43
C PRO A 131 0.74 10.60 4.59
N LYS A 132 0.46 11.75 5.21
CA LYS A 132 -0.04 12.95 4.50
C LYS A 132 0.98 13.48 3.49
N GLN A 133 2.25 13.53 3.91
CA GLN A 133 3.34 13.98 3.03
C GLN A 133 3.59 12.99 1.90
N TRP A 134 3.55 11.70 2.19
CA TRP A 134 3.74 10.65 1.18
C TRP A 134 2.66 10.68 0.10
N VAL A 135 1.38 10.76 0.49
CA VAL A 135 0.29 10.84 -0.50
C VAL A 135 0.31 12.15 -1.26
N ALA A 136 0.69 13.26 -0.62
CA ALA A 136 0.84 14.54 -1.30
C ALA A 136 1.92 14.44 -2.39
N ALA A 137 3.10 13.90 -2.07
CA ALA A 137 4.20 13.71 -3.02
C ALA A 137 3.81 12.77 -4.17
N TYR A 138 3.12 11.66 -3.85
CA TYR A 138 2.59 10.73 -4.84
C TYR A 138 1.62 11.43 -5.83
N ASN A 139 0.67 12.19 -5.32
CA ASN A 139 -0.33 12.88 -6.14
C ASN A 139 0.27 14.05 -6.93
N GLN A 140 1.20 14.81 -6.35
CA GLN A 140 1.92 15.89 -7.04
C GLN A 140 2.74 15.38 -8.22
N ALA A 141 3.23 14.15 -8.13
CA ALA A 141 3.95 13.49 -9.22
C ALA A 141 3.05 12.94 -10.34
N GLY A 142 1.72 12.99 -10.18
CA GLY A 142 0.74 12.53 -11.19
C GLY A 142 -0.06 11.30 -10.77
N GLY A 143 0.13 10.80 -9.56
CA GLY A 143 -0.67 9.72 -9.00
C GLY A 143 -2.11 10.14 -8.68
N HIS A 144 -3.00 9.16 -8.52
CA HIS A 144 -4.42 9.36 -8.24
C HIS A 144 -4.82 8.60 -6.97
N ALA A 145 -4.34 9.04 -5.82
CA ALA A 145 -4.67 8.45 -4.53
C ALA A 145 -5.70 9.31 -3.78
N THR A 146 -6.82 8.69 -3.41
CA THR A 146 -7.74 9.22 -2.41
C THR A 146 -7.19 8.90 -1.04
N PHE A 147 -6.88 9.91 -0.24
CA PHE A 147 -6.37 9.74 1.12
C PHE A 147 -7.49 9.80 2.14
N VAL A 148 -7.53 8.81 3.02
CA VAL A 148 -8.49 8.74 4.14
C VAL A 148 -7.72 8.67 5.45
N PRO A 149 -7.51 9.80 6.13
CA PRO A 149 -7.02 9.80 7.49
C PRO A 149 -8.13 9.32 8.42
N MET A 150 -7.89 8.19 9.09
CA MET A 150 -8.79 7.67 10.10
C MET A 150 -8.39 8.19 11.47
N GLY A 151 -9.36 8.47 12.32
CA GLY A 151 -9.10 8.74 13.73
C GLY A 151 -8.41 7.57 14.44
N PRO A 152 -8.03 7.73 15.71
CA PRO A 152 -7.35 6.68 16.47
C PRO A 152 -8.12 5.36 16.51
N ASP A 153 -7.39 4.24 16.41
CA ASP A 153 -7.95 2.88 16.48
C ASP A 153 -7.13 2.02 17.46
N GLY A 154 -7.74 1.63 18.57
CA GLY A 154 -7.05 0.89 19.61
C GLY A 154 -5.80 1.60 20.15
N GLU A 155 -4.85 0.84 20.65
CA GLU A 155 -3.57 1.37 21.15
C GLU A 155 -2.59 1.72 20.01
N ASN A 156 -2.69 1.00 18.90
CA ASN A 156 -1.87 1.19 17.70
C ASN A 156 -2.73 1.02 16.45
N GLY A 157 -3.06 2.14 15.83
CA GLY A 157 -3.92 2.17 14.65
C GLY A 157 -3.35 1.47 13.42
N HIS A 158 -2.08 1.06 13.43
CA HIS A 158 -1.49 0.24 12.35
C HIS A 158 -2.29 -1.04 12.09
N SER A 159 -2.95 -1.55 13.11
CA SER A 159 -3.75 -2.78 13.05
C SER A 159 -5.21 -2.58 12.60
N LEU A 160 -5.61 -1.37 12.20
CA LEU A 160 -6.98 -1.05 11.74
C LEU A 160 -7.53 -2.08 10.76
N PHE A 161 -6.73 -2.51 9.80
CA PHE A 161 -7.16 -3.45 8.75
C PHE A 161 -7.69 -4.76 9.32
N THR A 162 -6.98 -5.32 10.31
CA THR A 162 -7.33 -6.62 10.91
C THR A 162 -8.30 -6.51 12.06
N HIS A 163 -8.20 -5.44 12.88
CA HIS A 163 -8.96 -5.35 14.12
C HIS A 163 -10.32 -4.63 13.98
N SER A 164 -10.43 -3.72 13.03
CA SER A 164 -11.62 -2.86 12.91
C SER A 164 -12.23 -2.84 11.50
N PRO A 165 -12.53 -4.02 10.90
CA PRO A 165 -13.04 -4.07 9.53
C PRO A 165 -14.37 -3.30 9.35
N GLN A 166 -15.18 -3.17 10.37
CA GLN A 166 -16.43 -2.41 10.36
C GLN A 166 -16.20 -0.90 10.10
N LYS A 167 -15.02 -0.38 10.45
CA LYS A 167 -14.70 1.05 10.25
C LYS A 167 -14.29 1.34 8.80
N TRP A 168 -13.54 0.47 8.16
CA TRP A 168 -12.99 0.73 6.83
C TRP A 168 -13.78 0.09 5.69
N LYS A 169 -14.53 -1.00 5.92
CA LYS A 169 -15.33 -1.67 4.86
C LYS A 169 -16.26 -0.73 4.11
N PRO A 170 -17.03 0.17 4.77
CA PRO A 170 -17.89 1.11 4.05
C PRO A 170 -17.12 2.07 3.13
N ILE A 171 -15.92 2.48 3.55
CA ILE A 171 -15.04 3.38 2.81
C ILE A 171 -14.52 2.69 1.56
N VAL A 172 -14.02 1.46 1.70
CA VAL A 172 -13.56 0.63 0.58
C VAL A 172 -14.71 0.33 -0.38
N ALA A 173 -15.88 -0.03 0.15
CA ALA A 173 -17.06 -0.31 -0.68
C ALA A 173 -17.50 0.92 -1.50
N LYS A 174 -17.46 2.12 -0.91
CA LYS A 174 -17.73 3.37 -1.62
C LYS A 174 -16.71 3.58 -2.74
N PHE A 175 -15.41 3.52 -2.41
CA PHE A 175 -14.34 3.68 -3.39
C PHE A 175 -14.46 2.70 -4.56
N LEU A 176 -14.70 1.41 -4.28
CA LEU A 176 -14.83 0.40 -5.32
C LEU A 176 -16.06 0.62 -6.20
N ARG A 177 -17.20 1.07 -5.65
CA ARG A 177 -18.37 1.46 -6.47
C ARG A 177 -18.03 2.61 -7.41
N GLU A 178 -17.29 3.61 -6.96
CA GLU A 178 -16.82 4.73 -7.78
C GLU A 178 -15.90 4.27 -8.92
N GLN A 179 -15.20 3.13 -8.75
CA GLN A 179 -14.40 2.47 -9.79
C GLN A 179 -15.20 1.44 -10.62
N GLY A 180 -16.54 1.41 -10.51
CA GLY A 180 -17.40 0.54 -11.30
C GLY A 180 -17.53 -0.89 -10.82
N PHE A 181 -17.11 -1.19 -9.57
CA PHE A 181 -17.31 -2.52 -9.00
C PHE A 181 -18.71 -2.65 -8.37
N SER A 182 -19.44 -3.70 -8.75
CA SER A 182 -20.68 -4.09 -8.07
C SER A 182 -20.28 -4.77 -6.75
N MET A 183 -20.63 -4.17 -5.64
CA MET A 183 -20.52 -4.79 -4.33
C MET A 183 -21.82 -5.54 -4.08
N GLY A 184 -21.78 -6.88 -3.96
CA GLY A 184 -22.96 -7.64 -3.55
C GLY A 184 -23.54 -7.08 -2.24
N GLU A 185 -24.86 -7.16 -2.12
CA GLU A 185 -25.58 -6.80 -0.89
C GLU A 185 -25.20 -7.71 0.27
#